data_6bc1bd9f7499f3b4acf3db535110f3e6
#
_entry.id   6bc1bd9f7499f3b4acf3db535110f3e6
#
_cell.length_a   1.000
_cell.length_b   1.000
_cell.length_c   1.000
_cell.angle_alpha   90.00
_cell.angle_beta   90.00
_cell.angle_gamma   90.00
#
_symmetry.space_group_name_H-M   'P 1'
#
loop_
_entity.id
_entity.type
_entity.pdbx_description
1 polymer ?
#
loop_
_entity_poly.entity_id
_entity_poly.type
_entity_poly.pdbx_seq_one_letter_code
_entity_poly.pdbx_strand_id
1 'polypeptide(L)'
;MSLTDPLSFQLYSARNFPPLEAQLRIIADAGFTNVEPYGAFYGDVAQASRLFTQYGLTAHSGHFGIDSLESDLQRNLDIASALGIRTIVAPYLPPESRPTDTAGWKSFGERLAAVSVGVRKAGLRFGWHNHDFEFVALPDGSFPIEHLLIEGVLWEADVAWIIRAKADPKPWIKRYGKIMPLVHVKDIAPAGVKTDEDGWADVGTGVVDWKTIWPLCVAAGAEIMVAEHDNPSDVSRFATVSAQAMRQLARAQAA
;
A
#
# COMPACT_ATOMS: atom_id res chain seq x y z
N MET A 1 -1.34 -18.03 -10.43
CA MET A 1 -2.67 -17.43 -10.63
C MET A 1 -2.49 -16.19 -11.47
N SER A 2 -3.28 -16.02 -12.52
CA SER A 2 -3.26 -14.79 -13.33
C SER A 2 -3.86 -13.66 -12.50
N LEU A 3 -3.09 -12.59 -12.25
CA LEU A 3 -3.61 -11.34 -11.69
C LEU A 3 -4.42 -10.61 -12.77
N THR A 4 -5.53 -11.20 -13.18
CA THR A 4 -6.43 -10.58 -14.15
C THR A 4 -7.39 -9.57 -13.52
N ASP A 5 -7.46 -9.55 -12.20
CA ASP A 5 -8.15 -8.57 -11.35
C ASP A 5 -7.85 -8.92 -9.88
N PRO A 6 -7.59 -8.00 -9.00
CA PRO A 6 -7.98 -6.61 -9.06
C PRO A 6 -6.78 -5.65 -9.07
N LEU A 7 -6.75 -4.76 -10.03
CA LEU A 7 -6.00 -3.53 -9.87
C LEU A 7 -6.70 -2.69 -8.81
N SER A 8 -5.98 -2.27 -7.79
CA SER A 8 -6.48 -1.43 -6.71
C SER A 8 -5.92 -0.03 -6.80
N PHE A 9 -6.61 0.92 -6.19
CA PHE A 9 -6.19 2.32 -6.11
C PHE A 9 -6.14 2.77 -4.65
N GLN A 10 -4.97 3.25 -4.18
CA GLN A 10 -4.83 3.83 -2.86
C GLN A 10 -5.53 5.19 -2.79
N LEU A 11 -6.59 5.29 -1.99
CA LEU A 11 -7.44 6.49 -1.90
C LEU A 11 -6.71 7.70 -1.29
N TYR A 12 -5.61 7.50 -0.59
CA TYR A 12 -4.76 8.59 -0.10
C TYR A 12 -4.23 9.46 -1.24
N SER A 13 -4.02 8.89 -2.43
CA SER A 13 -3.61 9.63 -3.64
C SER A 13 -4.64 10.69 -4.06
N ALA A 14 -5.90 10.52 -3.71
CA ALA A 14 -6.97 11.44 -4.07
C ALA A 14 -7.34 12.44 -2.96
N ARG A 15 -6.64 12.43 -1.81
CA ARG A 15 -7.01 13.20 -0.60
C ARG A 15 -7.19 14.69 -0.81
N ASN A 16 -6.46 15.27 -1.77
CA ASN A 16 -6.46 16.70 -2.07
C ASN A 16 -7.57 17.12 -3.06
N PHE A 17 -8.44 16.17 -3.47
CA PHE A 17 -9.48 16.38 -4.49
C PHE A 17 -10.90 16.10 -3.94
N PRO A 18 -11.36 16.84 -2.91
CA PRO A 18 -12.71 16.65 -2.37
C PRO A 18 -13.80 17.00 -3.39
N PRO A 19 -15.05 16.51 -3.21
CA PRO A 19 -15.49 15.61 -2.14
C PRO A 19 -15.16 14.14 -2.41
N LEU A 20 -15.30 13.28 -1.38
CA LEU A 20 -15.01 11.82 -1.47
C LEU A 20 -15.76 11.15 -2.64
N GLU A 21 -17.00 11.53 -2.90
CA GLU A 21 -17.78 10.99 -4.01
C GLU A 21 -17.15 11.28 -5.37
N ALA A 22 -16.62 12.50 -5.58
CA ALA A 22 -15.93 12.84 -6.82
C ALA A 22 -14.65 12.05 -7.02
N GLN A 23 -13.91 11.79 -5.94
CA GLN A 23 -12.71 10.92 -5.97
C GLN A 23 -13.06 9.53 -6.45
N LEU A 24 -14.08 8.89 -5.84
CA LEU A 24 -14.48 7.52 -6.17
C LEU A 24 -15.00 7.41 -7.60
N ARG A 25 -15.75 8.41 -8.09
CA ARG A 25 -16.20 8.46 -9.49
C ARG A 25 -15.02 8.49 -10.45
N ILE A 26 -14.03 9.38 -10.23
CA ILE A 26 -12.83 9.47 -11.07
C ILE A 26 -12.10 8.13 -11.14
N ILE A 27 -11.96 7.45 -10.00
CA ILE A 27 -11.26 6.17 -9.88
C ILE A 27 -12.03 5.07 -10.63
N ALA A 28 -13.35 5.01 -10.46
CA ALA A 28 -14.21 4.06 -11.17
C ALA A 28 -14.22 4.32 -12.69
N ASP A 29 -14.30 5.59 -13.12
CA ASP A 29 -14.24 6.00 -14.54
C ASP A 29 -12.90 5.62 -15.18
N ALA A 30 -11.79 5.64 -14.44
CA ALA A 30 -10.49 5.11 -14.88
C ALA A 30 -10.47 3.57 -14.99
N GLY A 31 -11.53 2.92 -14.47
CA GLY A 31 -11.78 1.48 -14.56
C GLY A 31 -11.14 0.67 -13.44
N PHE A 32 -10.77 1.26 -12.31
CA PHE A 32 -10.49 0.50 -11.10
C PHE A 32 -11.79 -0.09 -10.55
N THR A 33 -11.71 -1.32 -10.05
CA THR A 33 -12.82 -2.03 -9.42
C THR A 33 -12.55 -2.27 -7.93
N ASN A 34 -11.33 -1.96 -7.50
CA ASN A 34 -10.91 -2.12 -6.11
C ASN A 34 -10.15 -0.88 -5.64
N VAL A 35 -10.33 -0.55 -4.37
CA VAL A 35 -9.71 0.60 -3.72
C VAL A 35 -9.11 0.19 -2.39
N GLU A 36 -8.15 0.98 -1.93
CA GLU A 36 -7.58 0.86 -0.60
C GLU A 36 -7.88 2.12 0.19
N PRO A 37 -8.89 2.10 1.09
CA PRO A 37 -9.27 3.22 1.92
C PRO A 37 -8.28 3.45 3.07
N TYR A 38 -8.33 4.65 3.62
CA TYR A 38 -7.58 5.08 4.79
C TYR A 38 -8.47 5.89 5.74
N GLY A 39 -7.93 6.36 6.84
CA GLY A 39 -8.65 6.99 7.94
C GLY A 39 -9.75 8.01 7.59
N ALA A 40 -9.63 8.75 6.47
CA ALA A 40 -10.65 9.71 6.05
C ALA A 40 -12.00 9.04 5.70
N PHE A 41 -12.01 7.76 5.36
CA PHE A 41 -13.21 6.97 5.03
C PHE A 41 -13.84 6.30 6.26
N TYR A 42 -13.20 6.35 7.42
CA TYR A 42 -13.60 5.62 8.61
C TYR A 42 -14.46 6.44 9.60
N GLY A 43 -14.65 7.72 9.32
CA GLY A 43 -15.52 8.61 10.12
C GLY A 43 -17.02 8.35 9.88
N ASP A 44 -17.41 8.07 8.63
CA ASP A 44 -18.76 7.64 8.24
C ASP A 44 -18.67 6.40 7.35
N VAL A 45 -18.52 5.25 8.00
CA VAL A 45 -18.37 3.95 7.32
C VAL A 45 -19.60 3.59 6.49
N ALA A 46 -20.79 3.99 6.94
CA ALA A 46 -22.02 3.74 6.21
C ALA A 46 -22.06 4.54 4.90
N GLN A 47 -21.61 5.78 4.90
CA GLN A 47 -21.46 6.59 3.69
C GLN A 47 -20.40 5.96 2.76
N ALA A 48 -19.22 5.60 3.27
CA ALA A 48 -18.17 4.98 2.48
C ALA A 48 -18.65 3.69 1.79
N SER A 49 -19.33 2.81 2.53
CA SER A 49 -19.89 1.56 2.00
C SER A 49 -20.94 1.81 0.90
N ARG A 50 -21.84 2.77 1.09
CA ARG A 50 -22.83 3.16 0.05
C ARG A 50 -22.12 3.67 -1.21
N LEU A 51 -21.12 4.56 -1.07
CA LEU A 51 -20.39 5.11 -2.19
C LEU A 51 -19.58 4.04 -2.93
N PHE A 52 -18.93 3.11 -2.24
CA PHE A 52 -18.25 2.00 -2.89
C PHE A 52 -19.23 1.16 -3.72
N THR A 53 -20.38 0.81 -3.16
CA THR A 53 -21.45 0.09 -3.87
C THR A 53 -21.94 0.87 -5.10
N GLN A 54 -22.19 2.17 -4.94
CA GLN A 54 -22.69 3.05 -6.01
C GLN A 54 -21.74 3.09 -7.21
N TYR A 55 -20.43 3.10 -6.97
CA TYR A 55 -19.42 3.15 -8.03
C TYR A 55 -18.84 1.78 -8.41
N GLY A 56 -19.42 0.69 -7.91
CA GLY A 56 -18.95 -0.68 -8.21
C GLY A 56 -17.54 -0.98 -7.71
N LEU A 57 -17.13 -0.33 -6.61
CA LEU A 57 -15.83 -0.49 -5.98
C LEU A 57 -15.89 -1.46 -4.81
N THR A 58 -14.83 -2.22 -4.61
CA THR A 58 -14.61 -3.09 -3.45
C THR A 58 -13.35 -2.65 -2.71
N ALA A 59 -13.21 -3.01 -1.43
CA ALA A 59 -12.00 -2.76 -0.66
C ALA A 59 -11.49 -4.08 -0.08
N HIS A 60 -10.37 -4.58 -0.59
CA HIS A 60 -9.76 -5.83 -0.08
C HIS A 60 -8.68 -5.57 0.97
N SER A 61 -8.04 -4.43 0.92
CA SER A 61 -7.09 -3.93 1.90
C SER A 61 -7.49 -2.53 2.37
N GLY A 62 -6.89 -2.06 3.45
CA GLY A 62 -7.11 -0.71 3.96
C GLY A 62 -6.06 -0.31 4.98
N HIS A 63 -5.73 0.98 5.01
CA HIS A 63 -4.72 1.56 5.88
C HIS A 63 -5.31 2.03 7.21
N PHE A 64 -4.82 1.47 8.31
CA PHE A 64 -5.24 1.78 9.68
C PHE A 64 -4.02 2.21 10.53
N GLY A 65 -4.11 3.37 11.17
CA GLY A 65 -3.03 3.83 12.04
C GLY A 65 -2.76 2.86 13.19
N ILE A 66 -1.47 2.60 13.48
CA ILE A 66 -1.07 1.64 14.51
C ILE A 66 -1.64 2.01 15.89
N ASP A 67 -1.63 3.29 16.25
CA ASP A 67 -2.15 3.75 17.55
C ASP A 67 -3.66 3.48 17.69
N SER A 68 -4.42 3.59 16.57
CA SER A 68 -5.85 3.24 16.56
C SER A 68 -6.06 1.73 16.73
N LEU A 69 -5.23 0.92 16.07
CA LEU A 69 -5.29 -0.54 16.18
C LEU A 69 -4.96 -1.02 17.60
N GLU A 70 -4.01 -0.37 18.27
CA GLU A 70 -3.62 -0.70 19.63
C GLU A 70 -4.64 -0.22 20.68
N SER A 71 -5.23 0.96 20.46
CA SER A 71 -6.15 1.56 21.43
C SER A 71 -7.58 1.05 21.32
N ASP A 72 -8.06 0.73 20.12
CA ASP A 72 -9.43 0.26 19.88
C ASP A 72 -9.49 -0.70 18.69
N LEU A 73 -8.95 -1.91 18.89
CA LEU A 73 -8.92 -2.93 17.86
C LEU A 73 -10.34 -3.31 17.38
N GLN A 74 -11.31 -3.42 18.30
CA GLN A 74 -12.65 -3.86 17.94
C GLN A 74 -13.32 -2.89 16.95
N ARG A 75 -13.23 -1.59 17.18
CA ARG A 75 -13.73 -0.57 16.25
C ARG A 75 -13.10 -0.70 14.87
N ASN A 76 -11.79 -0.94 14.79
CA ASN A 76 -11.10 -1.10 13.51
C ASN A 76 -11.52 -2.40 12.79
N LEU A 77 -11.78 -3.48 13.53
CA LEU A 77 -12.33 -4.72 12.97
C LEU A 77 -13.76 -4.52 12.45
N ASP A 78 -14.61 -3.77 13.14
CA ASP A 78 -15.96 -3.44 12.71
C ASP A 78 -15.95 -2.60 11.43
N ILE A 79 -15.04 -1.62 11.31
CA ILE A 79 -14.82 -0.84 10.08
C ILE A 79 -14.40 -1.77 8.93
N ALA A 80 -13.42 -2.63 9.17
CA ALA A 80 -12.94 -3.56 8.14
C ALA A 80 -14.06 -4.49 7.66
N SER A 81 -14.86 -5.03 8.57
CA SER A 81 -16.02 -5.86 8.26
C SER A 81 -17.07 -5.13 7.42
N ALA A 82 -17.43 -3.90 7.82
CA ALA A 82 -18.45 -3.11 7.13
C ALA A 82 -18.05 -2.67 5.72
N LEU A 83 -16.74 -2.52 5.45
CA LEU A 83 -16.20 -2.17 4.13
C LEU A 83 -15.75 -3.39 3.31
N GLY A 84 -15.79 -4.61 3.87
CA GLY A 84 -15.34 -5.82 3.19
C GLY A 84 -13.83 -6.00 3.13
N ILE A 85 -13.07 -5.25 3.95
CA ILE A 85 -11.62 -5.31 4.03
C ILE A 85 -11.18 -6.65 4.63
N ARG A 86 -10.24 -7.32 3.97
CA ARG A 86 -9.70 -8.62 4.39
C ARG A 86 -8.27 -8.52 4.93
N THR A 87 -7.56 -7.45 4.56
CA THR A 87 -6.20 -7.18 5.02
C THR A 87 -6.13 -5.78 5.61
N ILE A 88 -5.87 -5.70 6.90
CA ILE A 88 -5.60 -4.45 7.63
C ILE A 88 -4.10 -4.19 7.50
N VAL A 89 -3.72 -2.99 7.05
CA VAL A 89 -2.32 -2.60 6.89
C VAL A 89 -2.03 -1.40 7.78
N ALA A 90 -0.98 -1.48 8.59
CA ALA A 90 -0.44 -0.32 9.29
C ALA A 90 0.55 0.38 8.35
N PRO A 91 0.27 1.66 7.93
CA PRO A 91 0.99 2.25 6.81
C PRO A 91 2.22 3.07 7.21
N TYR A 92 2.34 3.47 8.47
CA TYR A 92 3.30 4.53 8.78
C TYR A 92 3.64 4.62 10.27
N LEU A 93 4.89 5.04 10.53
CA LEU A 93 5.35 5.45 11.85
C LEU A 93 5.92 6.87 11.74
N PRO A 94 5.38 7.86 12.50
CA PRO A 94 5.86 9.24 12.46
C PRO A 94 7.34 9.35 12.85
N PRO A 95 8.09 10.31 12.28
CA PRO A 95 9.54 10.44 12.51
C PRO A 95 9.94 10.48 14.00
N GLU A 96 9.16 11.17 14.81
CA GLU A 96 9.37 11.31 16.28
C GLU A 96 9.18 10.00 17.05
N SER A 97 8.47 9.02 16.46
CA SER A 97 8.21 7.71 17.06
C SER A 97 9.14 6.62 16.55
N ARG A 98 10.02 6.93 15.56
CA ARG A 98 10.93 5.94 14.94
C ARG A 98 12.08 5.61 15.87
N PRO A 99 12.28 4.32 16.23
CA PRO A 99 13.46 3.89 16.95
C PRO A 99 14.75 4.20 16.19
N THR A 100 15.82 4.43 16.93
CA THR A 100 17.15 4.72 16.34
C THR A 100 18.10 3.54 16.39
N ASP A 101 17.67 2.43 17.01
CA ASP A 101 18.48 1.22 17.18
C ASP A 101 17.67 -0.05 16.97
N THR A 102 18.37 -1.15 16.85
CA THR A 102 17.84 -2.49 16.61
C THR A 102 16.88 -2.95 17.72
N ALA A 103 17.15 -2.61 18.99
CA ALA A 103 16.31 -3.03 20.11
C ALA A 103 14.92 -2.37 20.04
N GLY A 104 14.89 -1.07 19.74
CA GLY A 104 13.65 -0.34 19.56
C GLY A 104 12.84 -0.85 18.36
N TRP A 105 13.47 -1.15 17.23
CA TRP A 105 12.78 -1.72 16.07
C TRP A 105 12.24 -3.12 16.32
N LYS A 106 12.96 -3.97 17.05
CA LYS A 106 12.45 -5.27 17.51
C LYS A 106 11.22 -5.11 18.41
N SER A 107 11.29 -4.18 19.38
CA SER A 107 10.14 -3.89 20.24
C SER A 107 8.92 -3.39 19.45
N PHE A 108 9.14 -2.56 18.42
CA PHE A 108 8.06 -2.13 17.54
C PHE A 108 7.50 -3.30 16.72
N GLY A 109 8.34 -4.19 16.21
CA GLY A 109 7.90 -5.43 15.55
C GLY A 109 7.04 -6.32 16.46
N GLU A 110 7.40 -6.45 17.74
CA GLU A 110 6.59 -7.19 18.73
C GLU A 110 5.21 -6.55 18.94
N ARG A 111 5.10 -5.20 18.92
CA ARG A 111 3.81 -4.50 18.94
C ARG A 111 2.97 -4.85 17.70
N LEU A 112 3.56 -4.84 16.50
CA LEU A 112 2.86 -5.25 15.27
C LEU A 112 2.38 -6.70 15.36
N ALA A 113 3.21 -7.60 15.87
CA ALA A 113 2.83 -9.00 16.06
C ALA A 113 1.67 -9.15 17.05
N ALA A 114 1.66 -8.37 18.14
CA ALA A 114 0.56 -8.39 19.11
C ALA A 114 -0.78 -7.95 18.46
N VAL A 115 -0.77 -6.87 17.65
CA VAL A 115 -1.94 -6.44 16.87
C VAL A 115 -2.36 -7.53 15.89
N SER A 116 -1.40 -8.14 15.19
CA SER A 116 -1.64 -9.23 14.24
C SER A 116 -2.39 -10.41 14.87
N VAL A 117 -2.07 -10.77 16.11
CA VAL A 117 -2.79 -11.84 16.83
C VAL A 117 -4.28 -11.54 16.94
N GLY A 118 -4.65 -10.31 17.31
CA GLY A 118 -6.04 -9.89 17.42
C GLY A 118 -6.77 -9.87 16.07
N VAL A 119 -6.14 -9.28 15.05
CA VAL A 119 -6.67 -9.21 13.68
C VAL A 119 -6.91 -10.62 13.11
N ARG A 120 -5.96 -11.53 13.28
CA ARG A 120 -6.06 -12.93 12.79
C ARG A 120 -7.14 -13.73 13.52
N LYS A 121 -7.37 -13.48 14.80
CA LYS A 121 -8.49 -14.10 15.55
C LYS A 121 -9.85 -13.70 14.97
N ALA A 122 -9.95 -12.53 14.38
CA ALA A 122 -11.16 -12.07 13.68
C ALA A 122 -11.26 -12.61 12.23
N GLY A 123 -10.34 -13.48 11.79
CA GLY A 123 -10.32 -14.06 10.45
C GLY A 123 -9.77 -13.12 9.37
N LEU A 124 -9.13 -12.01 9.75
CA LEU A 124 -8.50 -11.05 8.83
C LEU A 124 -6.98 -11.25 8.77
N ARG A 125 -6.33 -10.59 7.80
CA ARG A 125 -4.88 -10.54 7.67
C ARG A 125 -4.36 -9.19 8.17
N PHE A 126 -3.13 -9.16 8.67
CA PHE A 126 -2.47 -7.94 9.12
C PHE A 126 -1.13 -7.78 8.40
N GLY A 127 -0.81 -6.56 7.99
CA GLY A 127 0.44 -6.23 7.31
C GLY A 127 1.02 -4.86 7.70
N TRP A 128 2.26 -4.66 7.27
CA TRP A 128 3.00 -3.41 7.34
C TRP A 128 3.27 -2.91 5.93
N HIS A 129 3.06 -1.61 5.68
CA HIS A 129 3.46 -0.91 4.47
C HIS A 129 4.74 -0.12 4.73
N ASN A 130 5.71 -0.25 3.84
CA ASN A 130 7.00 0.41 3.99
C ASN A 130 7.10 1.75 3.28
N HIS A 131 7.97 2.60 3.84
CA HIS A 131 8.53 3.78 3.22
C HIS A 131 10.04 3.61 2.99
N ASP A 132 10.78 4.71 2.89
CA ASP A 132 12.23 4.71 2.71
C ASP A 132 13.01 4.42 4.00
N PHE A 133 12.50 4.88 5.13
CA PHE A 133 13.22 4.81 6.40
C PHE A 133 13.47 3.38 6.90
N GLU A 134 12.66 2.41 6.49
CA GLU A 134 12.86 1.01 6.85
C GLU A 134 14.02 0.36 6.09
N PHE A 135 14.52 1.01 5.05
CA PHE A 135 15.65 0.55 4.23
C PHE A 135 16.94 1.36 4.47
N VAL A 136 16.99 2.13 5.55
CA VAL A 136 18.22 2.78 6.05
C VAL A 136 18.87 1.87 7.08
N ALA A 137 20.13 1.51 6.87
CA ALA A 137 20.85 0.60 7.76
C ALA A 137 20.99 1.16 9.18
N LEU A 138 20.71 0.31 10.16
CA LEU A 138 20.92 0.58 11.58
C LEU A 138 22.41 0.50 11.94
N PRO A 139 22.85 0.96 13.13
CA PRO A 139 24.24 0.93 13.56
C PRO A 139 24.88 -0.46 13.55
N ASP A 140 24.10 -1.54 13.71
CA ASP A 140 24.58 -2.91 13.63
C ASP A 140 24.55 -3.52 12.20
N GLY A 141 24.17 -2.73 11.20
CA GLY A 141 24.07 -3.12 9.81
C GLY A 141 22.77 -3.82 9.42
N SER A 142 21.86 -4.09 10.35
CA SER A 142 20.52 -4.58 10.04
C SER A 142 19.62 -3.45 9.51
N PHE A 143 18.44 -3.80 9.00
CA PHE A 143 17.47 -2.82 8.50
C PHE A 143 16.17 -2.90 9.32
N PRO A 144 15.51 -1.76 9.59
CA PRO A 144 14.23 -1.73 10.30
C PRO A 144 13.21 -2.74 9.76
N ILE A 145 13.06 -2.84 8.44
CA ILE A 145 12.12 -3.76 7.79
C ILE A 145 12.32 -5.22 8.23
N GLU A 146 13.56 -5.65 8.51
CA GLU A 146 13.88 -7.01 8.96
C GLU A 146 13.31 -7.34 10.34
N HIS A 147 13.08 -6.31 11.15
CA HIS A 147 12.53 -6.42 12.50
C HIS A 147 11.01 -6.24 12.53
N LEU A 148 10.41 -5.76 11.43
CA LEU A 148 8.96 -5.54 11.30
C LEU A 148 8.26 -6.72 10.62
N LEU A 149 8.91 -7.34 9.61
CA LEU A 149 8.36 -8.49 8.89
C LEU A 149 8.61 -9.81 9.65
N ILE A 150 8.08 -9.88 10.85
CA ILE A 150 8.17 -11.04 11.73
C ILE A 150 6.91 -11.90 11.63
N GLU A 151 6.86 -13.01 12.38
CA GLU A 151 5.77 -13.96 12.30
C GLU A 151 4.39 -13.31 12.49
N GLY A 152 3.51 -13.52 11.54
CA GLY A 152 2.14 -13.01 11.54
C GLY A 152 1.96 -11.63 10.92
N VAL A 153 3.04 -10.93 10.57
CA VAL A 153 3.00 -9.64 9.87
C VAL A 153 3.29 -9.86 8.39
N LEU A 154 2.33 -9.52 7.53
CA LEU A 154 2.49 -9.53 6.08
C LEU A 154 3.15 -8.23 5.61
N TRP A 155 3.65 -8.24 4.40
CA TRP A 155 4.27 -7.10 3.78
C TRP A 155 3.38 -6.55 2.65
N GLU A 156 3.01 -5.29 2.76
CA GLU A 156 2.56 -4.49 1.64
C GLU A 156 3.77 -3.71 1.12
N ALA A 157 4.35 -4.20 0.02
CA ALA A 157 5.61 -3.66 -0.49
C ALA A 157 5.39 -2.41 -1.32
N ASP A 158 5.91 -1.26 -0.90
CA ASP A 158 6.08 -0.11 -1.78
C ASP A 158 7.48 -0.12 -2.40
N VAL A 159 7.53 -0.50 -3.67
CA VAL A 159 8.78 -0.65 -4.43
C VAL A 159 9.47 0.69 -4.66
N ALA A 160 8.70 1.75 -4.90
CA ALA A 160 9.26 3.06 -5.19
C ALA A 160 9.92 3.70 -3.96
N TRP A 161 9.36 3.48 -2.78
CA TRP A 161 10.00 3.91 -1.53
C TRP A 161 11.30 3.15 -1.25
N ILE A 162 11.38 1.86 -1.58
CA ILE A 162 12.65 1.11 -1.50
C ILE A 162 13.71 1.75 -2.40
N ILE A 163 13.34 2.08 -3.64
CA ILE A 163 14.24 2.73 -4.60
C ILE A 163 14.63 4.14 -4.10
N ARG A 164 13.72 4.92 -3.52
CA ARG A 164 14.04 6.22 -2.89
C ARG A 164 15.03 6.10 -1.75
N ALA A 165 14.98 5.02 -0.99
CA ALA A 165 16.01 4.68 0.01
C ALA A 165 17.37 4.29 -0.62
N LYS A 166 17.48 4.29 -1.96
CA LYS A 166 18.66 3.84 -2.72
C LYS A 166 18.95 2.34 -2.56
N ALA A 167 17.94 1.55 -2.21
CA ALA A 167 18.02 0.10 -2.13
C ALA A 167 17.47 -0.56 -3.40
N ASP A 168 18.00 -1.74 -3.75
CA ASP A 168 17.46 -2.58 -4.82
C ASP A 168 16.27 -3.38 -4.26
N PRO A 169 15.05 -3.27 -4.81
CA PRO A 169 13.90 -4.01 -4.32
C PRO A 169 13.97 -5.53 -4.58
N LYS A 170 14.74 -5.97 -5.56
CA LYS A 170 14.75 -7.38 -6.01
C LYS A 170 15.19 -8.37 -4.92
N PRO A 171 16.28 -8.14 -4.16
CA PRO A 171 16.68 -9.00 -3.05
C PRO A 171 15.61 -9.08 -1.96
N TRP A 172 14.92 -7.98 -1.66
CA TRP A 172 13.87 -7.92 -0.65
C TRP A 172 12.63 -8.69 -1.09
N ILE A 173 12.17 -8.52 -2.33
CA ILE A 173 11.08 -9.32 -2.92
C ILE A 173 11.43 -10.80 -2.90
N LYS A 174 12.66 -11.18 -3.27
CA LYS A 174 13.10 -12.58 -3.22
C LYS A 174 13.07 -13.15 -1.79
N ARG A 175 13.44 -12.36 -0.80
CA ARG A 175 13.52 -12.78 0.60
C ARG A 175 12.14 -12.88 1.26
N TYR A 176 11.29 -11.88 1.07
CA TYR A 176 10.03 -11.70 1.79
C TYR A 176 8.78 -11.89 0.94
N GLY A 177 8.91 -12.22 -0.34
CA GLY A 177 7.78 -12.29 -1.27
C GLY A 177 6.68 -13.26 -0.85
N LYS A 178 7.00 -14.33 -0.12
CA LYS A 178 5.99 -15.28 0.38
C LYS A 178 4.98 -14.68 1.38
N ILE A 179 5.34 -13.56 2.00
CA ILE A 179 4.48 -12.82 2.93
C ILE A 179 4.06 -11.46 2.37
N MET A 180 4.17 -11.25 1.04
CA MET A 180 3.90 -10.01 0.33
C MET A 180 2.66 -10.15 -0.58
N PRO A 181 1.44 -10.20 -0.04
CA PRO A 181 0.23 -10.30 -0.85
C PRO A 181 -0.14 -8.99 -1.55
N LEU A 182 0.37 -7.86 -1.10
CA LEU A 182 0.04 -6.52 -1.58
C LEU A 182 1.31 -5.81 -2.05
N VAL A 183 1.20 -5.09 -3.17
CA VAL A 183 2.31 -4.28 -3.73
C VAL A 183 1.79 -2.92 -4.14
N HIS A 184 2.35 -1.86 -3.59
CA HIS A 184 2.14 -0.52 -4.06
C HIS A 184 2.95 -0.27 -5.34
N VAL A 185 2.21 0.01 -6.40
CA VAL A 185 2.73 0.33 -7.73
C VAL A 185 2.78 1.84 -7.86
N LYS A 186 3.91 2.39 -7.51
CA LYS A 186 4.21 3.82 -7.51
C LYS A 186 5.39 4.08 -8.44
N ASP A 187 5.47 5.24 -9.08
CA ASP A 187 6.57 5.55 -9.98
C ASP A 187 7.28 6.85 -9.58
N ILE A 188 8.54 6.97 -9.96
CA ILE A 188 9.43 8.06 -9.59
C ILE A 188 9.75 8.85 -10.86
N ALA A 189 9.56 10.17 -10.83
CA ALA A 189 9.95 11.05 -11.92
C ALA A 189 11.49 11.11 -12.05
N PRO A 190 12.02 11.36 -13.25
CA PRO A 190 13.44 11.69 -13.40
C PRO A 190 13.87 12.84 -12.49
N ALA A 191 15.13 12.84 -12.07
CA ALA A 191 15.67 13.85 -11.16
C ALA A 191 15.37 15.28 -11.67
N GLY A 192 14.82 16.14 -10.81
CA GLY A 192 14.47 17.52 -11.13
C GLY A 192 13.16 17.71 -11.91
N VAL A 193 12.44 16.61 -12.21
CA VAL A 193 11.12 16.64 -12.89
C VAL A 193 10.01 16.42 -11.87
N LYS A 194 8.83 17.02 -12.08
CA LYS A 194 7.66 16.93 -11.20
C LYS A 194 7.95 17.25 -9.72
N THR A 195 8.71 18.30 -9.48
CA THR A 195 9.06 18.74 -8.12
C THR A 195 7.84 19.26 -7.35
N ASP A 196 6.81 19.72 -8.05
CA ASP A 196 5.49 20.09 -7.54
C ASP A 196 4.62 18.88 -7.15
N GLU A 197 4.98 17.69 -7.62
CA GLU A 197 4.39 16.40 -7.26
C GLU A 197 5.35 15.55 -6.40
N ASP A 198 6.27 16.19 -5.64
CA ASP A 198 7.27 15.56 -4.77
C ASP A 198 8.20 14.57 -5.50
N GLY A 199 8.37 14.75 -6.81
CA GLY A 199 9.17 13.89 -7.68
C GLY A 199 8.54 12.51 -7.91
N TRP A 200 7.24 12.36 -7.69
CA TRP A 200 6.49 11.17 -8.10
C TRP A 200 6.02 11.29 -9.54
N ALA A 201 5.67 10.16 -10.15
CA ALA A 201 5.15 10.09 -11.51
C ALA A 201 3.95 9.15 -11.58
N ASP A 202 3.11 9.35 -12.58
CA ASP A 202 2.05 8.40 -12.93
C ASP A 202 2.71 7.06 -13.31
N VAL A 203 2.14 5.94 -12.90
CA VAL A 203 2.71 4.61 -13.15
C VAL A 203 3.02 4.39 -14.64
N GLY A 204 4.23 3.94 -14.92
CA GLY A 204 4.72 3.67 -16.28
C GLY A 204 5.28 4.90 -17.01
N THR A 205 5.30 6.08 -16.37
CA THR A 205 5.89 7.30 -16.94
C THR A 205 7.18 7.74 -16.25
N GLY A 206 7.55 7.06 -15.16
CA GLY A 206 8.75 7.34 -14.38
C GLY A 206 9.93 6.45 -14.73
N VAL A 207 10.81 6.27 -13.74
CA VAL A 207 12.08 5.55 -13.88
C VAL A 207 12.07 4.16 -13.24
N VAL A 208 10.99 3.76 -12.59
CA VAL A 208 10.89 2.42 -11.99
C VAL A 208 10.73 1.37 -13.08
N ASP A 209 11.62 0.38 -13.10
CA ASP A 209 11.57 -0.72 -14.09
C ASP A 209 10.46 -1.72 -13.75
N TRP A 210 9.21 -1.29 -13.87
CA TRP A 210 8.05 -2.13 -13.65
C TRP A 210 7.97 -3.33 -14.59
N LYS A 211 8.57 -3.27 -15.78
CA LYS A 211 8.62 -4.42 -16.71
C LYS A 211 9.38 -5.60 -16.11
N THR A 212 10.43 -5.32 -15.34
CA THR A 212 11.20 -6.36 -14.63
C THR A 212 10.62 -6.69 -13.25
N ILE A 213 10.13 -5.68 -12.50
CA ILE A 213 9.71 -5.86 -11.10
C ILE A 213 8.33 -6.50 -11.01
N TRP A 214 7.38 -6.14 -11.86
CA TRP A 214 6.03 -6.68 -11.84
C TRP A 214 5.99 -8.22 -11.90
N PRO A 215 6.67 -8.89 -12.86
CA PRO A 215 6.73 -10.34 -12.90
C PRO A 215 7.34 -10.96 -11.64
N LEU A 216 8.34 -10.31 -11.04
CA LEU A 216 8.95 -10.79 -9.80
C LEU A 216 7.96 -10.76 -8.63
N CYS A 217 7.18 -9.69 -8.51
CA CYS A 217 6.14 -9.57 -7.48
C CYS A 217 5.06 -10.66 -7.65
N VAL A 218 4.60 -10.86 -8.88
CA VAL A 218 3.60 -11.91 -9.19
C VAL A 218 4.14 -13.31 -8.89
N ALA A 219 5.37 -13.60 -9.32
CA ALA A 219 6.02 -14.89 -9.05
C ALA A 219 6.27 -15.13 -7.54
N ALA A 220 6.45 -14.06 -6.78
CA ALA A 220 6.63 -14.12 -5.33
C ALA A 220 5.32 -14.36 -4.58
N GLY A 221 4.14 -14.12 -5.21
CA GLY A 221 2.83 -14.38 -4.62
C GLY A 221 1.97 -13.15 -4.38
N ALA A 222 2.32 -12.00 -4.98
CA ALA A 222 1.47 -10.81 -4.90
C ALA A 222 0.07 -11.09 -5.45
N GLU A 223 -0.95 -10.74 -4.67
CA GLU A 223 -2.37 -10.95 -4.96
C GLU A 223 -3.02 -9.68 -5.52
N ILE A 224 -2.58 -8.51 -5.04
CA ILE A 224 -3.16 -7.20 -5.36
C ILE A 224 -2.03 -6.22 -5.66
N MET A 225 -2.19 -5.49 -6.76
CA MET A 225 -1.32 -4.39 -7.18
C MET A 225 -2.06 -3.08 -7.01
N VAL A 226 -1.58 -2.21 -6.13
CA VAL A 226 -2.26 -0.98 -5.70
C VAL A 226 -1.56 0.23 -6.32
N ALA A 227 -2.24 0.97 -7.21
CA ALA A 227 -1.71 2.22 -7.73
C ALA A 227 -1.65 3.28 -6.64
N GLU A 228 -0.50 3.92 -6.47
CA GLU A 228 -0.36 5.03 -5.52
C GLU A 228 0.53 6.15 -6.06
N HIS A 229 0.20 7.37 -5.63
CA HIS A 229 0.96 8.59 -5.84
C HIS A 229 0.73 9.53 -4.66
N ASP A 230 1.79 9.94 -3.95
CA ASP A 230 1.58 10.70 -2.70
C ASP A 230 1.06 12.12 -2.93
N ASN A 231 1.32 12.73 -4.08
CA ASN A 231 0.94 14.12 -4.33
C ASN A 231 0.69 14.40 -5.81
N PRO A 232 -0.32 13.77 -6.46
CA PRO A 232 -0.64 14.08 -7.86
C PRO A 232 -1.24 15.48 -7.97
N SER A 233 -0.83 16.25 -8.95
CA SER A 233 -1.45 17.55 -9.27
C SER A 233 -2.79 17.39 -9.99
N ASP A 234 -3.05 16.22 -10.57
CA ASP A 234 -4.30 15.83 -11.24
C ASP A 234 -4.58 14.34 -11.00
N VAL A 235 -5.55 14.06 -10.14
CA VAL A 235 -5.91 12.68 -9.80
C VAL A 235 -6.56 11.92 -10.96
N SER A 236 -7.26 12.60 -11.86
CA SER A 236 -7.90 11.96 -13.02
C SER A 236 -6.85 11.48 -14.02
N ARG A 237 -5.83 12.32 -14.29
CA ARG A 237 -4.66 11.94 -15.07
C ARG A 237 -3.95 10.75 -14.43
N PHE A 238 -3.62 10.86 -13.13
CA PHE A 238 -2.92 9.80 -12.41
C PHE A 238 -3.70 8.48 -12.48
N ALA A 239 -5.00 8.49 -12.16
CA ALA A 239 -5.82 7.28 -12.19
C ALA A 239 -5.87 6.65 -13.59
N THR A 240 -6.10 7.47 -14.64
CA THR A 240 -6.24 6.98 -16.01
C THR A 240 -4.94 6.40 -16.55
N VAL A 241 -3.84 7.15 -16.42
CA VAL A 241 -2.51 6.74 -16.93
C VAL A 241 -2.02 5.48 -16.20
N SER A 242 -2.14 5.48 -14.88
CA SER A 242 -1.70 4.35 -14.05
C SER A 242 -2.51 3.09 -14.32
N ALA A 243 -3.84 3.20 -14.46
CA ALA A 243 -4.68 2.05 -14.82
C ALA A 243 -4.30 1.45 -16.18
N GLN A 244 -4.00 2.29 -17.17
CA GLN A 244 -3.57 1.81 -18.50
C GLN A 244 -2.22 1.07 -18.41
N ALA A 245 -1.23 1.66 -17.73
CA ALA A 245 0.09 1.06 -17.58
C ALA A 245 0.03 -0.28 -16.83
N MET A 246 -0.70 -0.33 -15.69
CA MET A 246 -0.84 -1.54 -14.90
C MET A 246 -1.55 -2.66 -15.67
N ARG A 247 -2.58 -2.35 -16.47
CA ARG A 247 -3.23 -3.33 -17.35
C ARG A 247 -2.30 -3.86 -18.43
N GLN A 248 -1.41 -3.02 -18.97
CA GLN A 248 -0.40 -3.47 -19.95
C GLN A 248 0.60 -4.43 -19.29
N LEU A 249 1.08 -4.12 -18.08
CA LEU A 249 1.98 -4.98 -17.32
C LEU A 249 1.32 -6.33 -16.99
N ALA A 250 0.06 -6.32 -16.54
CA ALA A 250 -0.69 -7.54 -16.23
C ALA A 250 -0.91 -8.43 -17.48
N ARG A 251 -1.23 -7.83 -18.65
CA ARG A 251 -1.37 -8.57 -19.91
C ARG A 251 -0.05 -9.17 -20.39
N ALA A 252 1.04 -8.42 -20.28
CA ALA A 252 2.37 -8.91 -20.65
C ALA A 252 2.84 -10.09 -19.78
N GLN A 253 2.38 -10.14 -18.52
CA GLN A 253 2.65 -11.25 -17.60
C GLN A 253 1.85 -12.52 -17.94
N ALA A 254 0.67 -12.38 -18.56
CA ALA A 254 -0.23 -13.49 -18.88
C ALA A 254 0.07 -14.13 -20.26
N ALA A 255 0.88 -13.47 -21.09
CA ALA A 255 1.29 -13.92 -22.43
C ALA A 255 2.55 -14.79 -22.38
#